data_390296ea37f6aa0ecb8730c81f442d11
#
_entry.id   390296ea37f6aa0ecb8730c81f442d11
#
_cell.length_a   1.000
_cell.length_b   1.000
_cell.length_c   1.000
_cell.angle_alpha   90.00
_cell.angle_beta   90.00
_cell.angle_gamma   90.00
#
_symmetry.space_group_name_H-M   'P 1'
#
loop_
_entity.id
_entity.type
_entity.pdbx_description
1 polymer ?
#
loop_
_entity_poly.entity_id
_entity_poly.type
_entity_poly.pdbx_seq_one_letter_code
_entity_poly.pdbx_strand_id
1 'polypeptide(L)'
;MNPTREECSVAPTLFAPHTIRGVTLKNRIVLSPMLTYRAHEGHISDWHLIHLGKFAIGGAGLVFMESTKVDARGCTTAADTGLWDDSFIEPLTHITRFIKRHGAVPGIQLSHSGRKARTSLPWEGRAPAEAERRPDGISPWELIAPSAIPHANGHPMPREMTAADIKELVDAWGKAAARAHAAGFDVVEIHGAHGYLIHQFLNPNANQRTDEYGGNLENRMRFAAEVAKSVRRSWPEDKPLFFRMSAIDNDGWEIEDSVALAKLLRTMGVDVIDCTTGGMAITPVNASVRPLHYGYQVPHAERIRHKAEIETMAVGLIIHAEQAEAILEQGQADLIALGREMLHNPNWPIDAAEKLGLKPSGAMVPDSYGYWLDKRNLSGIGAVPSTWRGGERTQTAKPSSGT
;
A
#
# COMPACT_ATOMS: atom_id res chain seq x y z
N MET A 1 31.96 40.55 -17.43
CA MET A 1 31.44 39.20 -17.29
C MET A 1 30.30 39.26 -16.30
N ASN A 2 29.06 39.17 -16.79
CA ASN A 2 27.89 39.18 -15.92
C ASN A 2 27.82 37.79 -15.22
N PRO A 3 27.55 37.72 -13.91
CA PRO A 3 27.26 36.46 -13.27
C PRO A 3 25.90 35.99 -13.80
N THR A 4 25.91 34.82 -14.42
CA THR A 4 24.70 34.10 -14.79
C THR A 4 23.87 33.89 -13.52
N ARG A 5 22.61 34.36 -13.53
CA ARG A 5 21.59 34.01 -12.56
C ARG A 5 21.52 32.46 -12.51
N GLU A 6 21.95 31.86 -11.41
CA GLU A 6 21.49 30.54 -11.06
C GLU A 6 19.96 30.64 -10.95
N GLU A 7 19.28 30.08 -11.92
CA GLU A 7 17.85 29.82 -11.81
C GLU A 7 17.67 28.93 -10.60
N CYS A 8 17.05 29.44 -9.55
CA CYS A 8 16.62 28.69 -8.39
C CYS A 8 15.53 27.72 -8.90
N SER A 9 15.93 26.57 -9.41
CA SER A 9 14.98 25.52 -9.82
C SER A 9 14.21 25.10 -8.57
N VAL A 10 12.92 25.32 -8.58
CA VAL A 10 12.02 24.78 -7.54
C VAL A 10 12.21 23.26 -7.51
N ALA A 11 12.44 22.72 -6.32
CA ALA A 11 12.59 21.29 -6.18
C ALA A 11 11.30 20.56 -6.68
N PRO A 12 11.43 19.44 -7.41
CA PRO A 12 10.28 18.68 -7.87
C PRO A 12 9.32 18.33 -6.73
N THR A 13 8.03 18.42 -7.01
CA THR A 13 6.95 18.16 -6.03
C THR A 13 7.04 16.77 -5.41
N LEU A 14 7.49 15.78 -6.18
CA LEU A 14 7.70 14.39 -5.73
C LEU A 14 8.68 14.31 -4.54
N PHE A 15 9.66 15.23 -4.50
CA PHE A 15 10.69 15.29 -3.46
C PHE A 15 10.44 16.38 -2.41
N ALA A 16 9.37 17.16 -2.55
CA ALA A 16 8.97 18.12 -1.53
C ALA A 16 8.44 17.37 -0.28
N PRO A 17 8.83 17.79 0.93
CA PRO A 17 8.24 17.26 2.16
C PRO A 17 6.72 17.43 2.15
N HIS A 18 6.02 16.46 2.73
CA HIS A 18 4.56 16.50 2.86
C HIS A 18 4.14 16.19 4.28
N THR A 19 3.36 17.07 4.88
CA THR A 19 2.91 16.92 6.27
C THR A 19 1.42 16.59 6.30
N ILE A 20 1.09 15.48 6.96
CA ILE A 20 -0.28 15.04 7.21
C ILE A 20 -0.44 14.97 8.72
N ARG A 21 -1.33 15.78 9.29
CA ARG A 21 -1.43 15.99 10.74
C ARG A 21 -0.06 16.36 11.34
N GLY A 22 0.43 15.60 12.32
CA GLY A 22 1.73 15.80 12.97
C GLY A 22 2.90 15.04 12.35
N VAL A 23 2.70 14.32 11.22
CA VAL A 23 3.72 13.47 10.60
C VAL A 23 4.18 14.08 9.27
N THR A 24 5.48 14.33 9.15
CA THR A 24 6.10 14.86 7.92
C THR A 24 6.86 13.75 7.19
N LEU A 25 6.47 13.48 5.97
CA LEU A 25 7.19 12.63 5.02
C LEU A 25 8.29 13.46 4.37
N LYS A 26 9.50 12.89 4.22
CA LYS A 26 10.64 13.59 3.56
C LYS A 26 10.44 13.80 2.05
N ASN A 27 9.59 12.98 1.43
CA ASN A 27 9.15 13.07 0.04
C ASN A 27 7.80 12.36 -0.12
N ARG A 28 7.19 12.46 -1.30
CA ARG A 28 5.85 11.90 -1.57
C ARG A 28 5.86 10.47 -2.14
N ILE A 29 6.99 9.77 -2.01
CA ILE A 29 7.18 8.40 -2.53
C ILE A 29 6.86 7.40 -1.43
N VAL A 30 5.91 6.51 -1.70
CA VAL A 30 5.41 5.52 -0.75
C VAL A 30 5.65 4.10 -1.25
N LEU A 31 6.23 3.24 -0.40
CA LEU A 31 6.17 1.80 -0.64
C LEU A 31 4.75 1.31 -0.38
N SER A 32 4.04 0.88 -1.43
CA SER A 32 2.70 0.29 -1.31
C SER A 32 2.74 -1.01 -0.48
N PRO A 33 1.76 -1.27 0.40
CA PRO A 33 1.72 -2.52 1.15
C PRO A 33 1.54 -3.72 0.22
N MET A 34 2.42 -4.71 0.33
CA MET A 34 2.43 -5.93 -0.49
C MET A 34 2.67 -7.15 0.38
N LEU A 35 1.75 -8.11 0.37
CA LEU A 35 1.90 -9.39 1.06
C LEU A 35 3.15 -10.14 0.58
N THR A 36 4.04 -10.47 1.50
CA THR A 36 5.26 -11.23 1.21
C THR A 36 5.16 -12.70 1.57
N TYR A 37 4.17 -13.07 2.37
CA TYR A 37 3.90 -14.46 2.76
C TYR A 37 5.12 -15.14 3.43
N ARG A 38 5.75 -14.46 4.40
CA ARG A 38 6.95 -14.89 5.11
C ARG A 38 6.82 -14.89 6.63
N ALA A 39 5.61 -14.65 7.14
CA ALA A 39 5.34 -14.76 8.56
C ALA A 39 5.18 -16.24 8.96
N HIS A 40 5.38 -16.49 10.24
CA HIS A 40 5.10 -17.78 10.88
C HIS A 40 4.18 -17.51 12.08
N GLU A 41 2.98 -18.12 12.08
CA GLU A 41 1.97 -17.89 13.13
C GLU A 41 1.66 -16.40 13.36
N GLY A 42 1.65 -15.61 12.30
CA GLY A 42 1.48 -14.16 12.34
C GLY A 42 2.74 -13.37 12.69
N HIS A 43 3.78 -14.01 13.23
CA HIS A 43 5.01 -13.34 13.62
C HIS A 43 5.91 -13.04 12.43
N ILE A 44 6.52 -11.86 12.46
CA ILE A 44 7.53 -11.42 11.51
C ILE A 44 8.87 -12.14 11.76
N SER A 45 9.77 -12.07 10.79
CA SER A 45 11.13 -12.60 10.84
C SER A 45 12.13 -11.57 10.30
N ASP A 46 13.40 -11.92 10.27
CA ASP A 46 14.47 -11.10 9.65
C ASP A 46 14.17 -10.73 8.21
N TRP A 47 13.37 -11.55 7.51
CA TRP A 47 12.88 -11.23 6.18
C TRP A 47 12.21 -9.85 6.13
N HIS A 48 11.33 -9.56 7.07
CA HIS A 48 10.55 -8.32 7.10
C HIS A 48 11.44 -7.11 7.38
N LEU A 49 12.43 -7.26 8.27
CA LEU A 49 13.43 -6.22 8.52
C LEU A 49 14.23 -5.87 7.26
N ILE A 50 14.75 -6.89 6.57
CA ILE A 50 15.54 -6.72 5.36
C ILE A 50 14.66 -6.18 4.22
N HIS A 51 13.44 -6.74 4.10
CA HIS A 51 12.48 -6.33 3.05
C HIS A 51 12.10 -4.85 3.18
N LEU A 52 11.66 -4.41 4.36
CA LEU A 52 11.23 -3.03 4.58
C LEU A 52 12.42 -2.07 4.70
N GLY A 53 13.50 -2.53 5.32
CA GLY A 53 14.72 -1.75 5.52
C GLY A 53 15.39 -1.29 4.23
N LYS A 54 15.40 -2.12 3.19
CA LYS A 54 16.00 -1.74 1.89
C LYS A 54 15.30 -0.55 1.24
N PHE A 55 13.98 -0.39 1.43
CA PHE A 55 13.23 0.73 0.87
C PHE A 55 13.41 2.02 1.69
N ALA A 56 13.52 1.89 3.02
CA ALA A 56 13.85 3.02 3.88
C ALA A 56 15.24 3.58 3.54
N ILE A 57 16.25 2.71 3.37
CA ILE A 57 17.61 3.06 2.93
C ILE A 57 17.59 3.59 1.48
N GLY A 58 16.74 3.02 0.62
CA GLY A 58 16.59 3.40 -0.80
C GLY A 58 15.89 4.75 -1.03
N GLY A 59 15.49 5.46 0.03
CA GLY A 59 15.01 6.83 -0.07
C GLY A 59 13.51 7.04 -0.04
N ALA A 60 12.68 6.02 0.17
CA ALA A 60 11.23 6.19 0.31
C ALA A 60 10.87 7.11 1.49
N GLY A 61 9.83 7.93 1.32
CA GLY A 61 9.29 8.80 2.37
C GLY A 61 8.42 8.05 3.37
N LEU A 62 7.59 7.12 2.89
CA LEU A 62 6.72 6.27 3.70
C LEU A 62 6.91 4.82 3.28
N VAL A 63 7.10 3.94 4.24
CA VAL A 63 7.30 2.50 4.03
C VAL A 63 6.18 1.74 4.72
N PHE A 64 5.22 1.24 3.95
CA PHE A 64 4.15 0.41 4.49
C PHE A 64 4.58 -1.04 4.69
N MET A 65 4.33 -1.54 5.89
CA MET A 65 4.27 -2.96 6.14
C MET A 65 3.05 -3.57 5.44
N GLU A 66 3.19 -4.81 5.02
CA GLU A 66 2.16 -5.57 4.32
C GLU A 66 0.83 -5.67 5.08
N SER A 67 -0.22 -6.11 4.38
CA SER A 67 -1.54 -6.40 4.92
C SER A 67 -1.45 -7.31 6.14
N THR A 68 -1.57 -6.70 7.33
CA THR A 68 -1.40 -7.34 8.65
C THR A 68 -2.77 -7.59 9.27
N LYS A 69 -3.01 -8.82 9.72
CA LYS A 69 -4.35 -9.26 10.10
C LYS A 69 -4.69 -8.85 11.53
N VAL A 70 -5.89 -8.29 11.70
CA VAL A 70 -6.42 -7.86 13.01
C VAL A 70 -7.05 -9.01 13.79
N ASP A 71 -7.35 -10.10 13.10
CA ASP A 71 -7.90 -11.36 13.64
C ASP A 71 -7.31 -12.53 12.86
N ALA A 72 -7.00 -13.58 13.56
CA ALA A 72 -6.37 -14.75 13.00
C ALA A 72 -7.22 -15.43 11.93
N ARG A 73 -8.57 -15.38 12.03
CA ARG A 73 -9.52 -15.89 11.02
C ARG A 73 -9.38 -15.16 9.68
N GLY A 74 -8.86 -13.91 9.72
CA GLY A 74 -8.67 -13.06 8.55
C GLY A 74 -7.44 -13.37 7.71
N CYS A 75 -6.58 -14.32 8.08
CA CYS A 75 -5.38 -14.65 7.32
C CYS A 75 -5.73 -15.22 5.94
N THR A 76 -5.16 -14.64 4.88
CA THR A 76 -5.29 -15.16 3.52
C THR A 76 -4.60 -16.51 3.41
N THR A 77 -3.39 -16.59 3.96
CA THR A 77 -2.57 -17.81 4.05
C THR A 77 -2.02 -17.96 5.48
N ALA A 78 -1.51 -19.13 5.81
CA ALA A 78 -0.83 -19.39 7.09
C ALA A 78 0.47 -18.56 7.27
N ALA A 79 0.94 -17.91 6.20
CA ALA A 79 2.16 -17.10 6.19
C ALA A 79 1.90 -15.59 6.19
N ASP A 80 0.68 -15.17 6.55
CA ASP A 80 0.32 -13.76 6.70
C ASP A 80 0.78 -13.21 8.05
N THR A 81 1.13 -11.92 8.08
CA THR A 81 1.45 -11.21 9.33
C THR A 81 0.21 -10.91 10.14
N GLY A 82 0.33 -10.90 11.48
CA GLY A 82 -0.73 -10.66 12.45
C GLY A 82 -0.46 -9.51 13.42
N LEU A 83 -1.56 -8.97 13.98
CA LEU A 83 -1.52 -7.98 15.05
C LEU A 83 -2.70 -8.14 16.03
N TRP A 84 -3.17 -9.39 16.19
CA TRP A 84 -4.30 -9.73 17.08
C TRP A 84 -3.88 -9.95 18.53
N ASP A 85 -2.57 -10.03 18.82
CA ASP A 85 -2.01 -10.26 20.16
C ASP A 85 -0.85 -9.30 20.47
N ASP A 86 -0.58 -9.05 21.75
CA ASP A 86 0.45 -8.11 22.20
C ASP A 86 1.88 -8.64 21.95
N SER A 87 2.06 -9.96 21.78
CA SER A 87 3.35 -10.58 21.45
C SER A 87 3.94 -10.11 20.12
N PHE A 88 3.12 -9.54 19.23
CA PHE A 88 3.58 -8.96 17.96
C PHE A 88 4.24 -7.58 18.10
N ILE A 89 4.07 -6.89 19.24
CA ILE A 89 4.51 -5.48 19.42
C ILE A 89 6.03 -5.37 19.38
N GLU A 90 6.73 -6.15 20.18
CA GLU A 90 8.18 -6.04 20.34
C GLU A 90 8.95 -6.32 19.04
N PRO A 91 8.68 -7.41 18.30
CA PRO A 91 9.33 -7.62 17.01
C PRO A 91 9.10 -6.48 16.01
N LEU A 92 7.89 -5.93 15.94
CA LEU A 92 7.53 -4.81 15.07
C LEU A 92 8.25 -3.52 15.47
N THR A 93 8.47 -3.30 16.77
CA THR A 93 9.23 -2.14 17.29
C THR A 93 10.66 -2.10 16.73
N HIS A 94 11.28 -3.26 16.53
CA HIS A 94 12.60 -3.32 15.92
C HIS A 94 12.59 -2.79 14.47
N ILE A 95 11.58 -3.15 13.69
CA ILE A 95 11.42 -2.68 12.30
C ILE A 95 11.13 -1.19 12.24
N THR A 96 10.15 -0.70 13.03
CA THR A 96 9.78 0.72 13.01
C THR A 96 10.93 1.63 13.42
N ARG A 97 11.71 1.22 14.42
CA ARG A 97 12.92 1.92 14.83
C ARG A 97 13.97 1.98 13.73
N PHE A 98 14.16 0.87 12.98
CA PHE A 98 15.08 0.84 11.85
C PHE A 98 14.63 1.80 10.74
N ILE A 99 13.36 1.76 10.34
CA ILE A 99 12.80 2.63 9.30
C ILE A 99 12.98 4.11 9.66
N LYS A 100 12.61 4.50 10.90
CA LYS A 100 12.75 5.87 11.42
C LYS A 100 14.19 6.35 11.44
N ARG A 101 15.13 5.48 11.82
CA ARG A 101 16.56 5.81 11.87
C ARG A 101 17.13 6.16 10.49
N HIS A 102 16.47 5.69 9.42
CA HIS A 102 16.83 6.00 8.02
C HIS A 102 15.92 7.08 7.40
N GLY A 103 15.22 7.86 8.23
CA GLY A 103 14.46 9.02 7.80
C GLY A 103 13.20 8.71 6.99
N ALA A 104 12.74 7.47 6.98
CA ALA A 104 11.44 7.10 6.43
C ALA A 104 10.39 6.98 7.55
N VAL A 105 9.13 7.19 7.20
CA VAL A 105 7.99 7.02 8.11
C VAL A 105 7.51 5.57 8.02
N PRO A 106 7.38 4.84 9.15
CA PRO A 106 6.81 3.49 9.15
C PRO A 106 5.28 3.55 9.11
N GLY A 107 4.68 2.90 8.13
CA GLY A 107 3.25 2.65 8.02
C GLY A 107 2.90 1.17 8.15
N ILE A 108 1.68 0.86 8.54
CA ILE A 108 1.14 -0.50 8.59
C ILE A 108 -0.27 -0.56 8.03
N GLN A 109 -0.56 -1.60 7.22
CA GLN A 109 -1.90 -1.83 6.71
C GLN A 109 -2.62 -2.90 7.54
N LEU A 110 -3.72 -2.52 8.21
CA LEU A 110 -4.59 -3.41 8.98
C LEU A 110 -5.64 -4.06 8.07
N SER A 111 -5.91 -5.35 8.25
CA SER A 111 -6.71 -6.11 7.28
C SER A 111 -7.42 -7.31 7.89
N HIS A 112 -8.45 -7.80 7.19
CA HIS A 112 -9.10 -9.10 7.36
C HIS A 112 -9.61 -9.60 6.01
N SER A 113 -9.23 -10.80 5.59
CA SER A 113 -9.52 -11.26 4.23
C SER A 113 -10.96 -11.76 4.00
N GLY A 114 -11.73 -11.95 5.07
CA GLY A 114 -13.12 -12.43 4.96
C GLY A 114 -13.20 -13.76 4.22
N ARG A 115 -14.12 -13.88 3.25
CA ARG A 115 -14.29 -15.09 2.42
C ARG A 115 -13.07 -15.46 1.56
N LYS A 116 -12.08 -14.56 1.44
CA LYS A 116 -10.80 -14.81 0.75
C LYS A 116 -9.71 -15.36 1.66
N ALA A 117 -9.99 -15.55 2.95
CA ALA A 117 -9.07 -16.21 3.87
C ALA A 117 -8.92 -17.70 3.55
N ARG A 118 -7.96 -18.35 4.19
CA ARG A 118 -7.74 -19.79 4.15
C ARG A 118 -7.45 -20.34 2.76
N THR A 119 -6.39 -19.83 2.14
CA THR A 119 -5.86 -20.34 0.87
C THR A 119 -4.42 -20.80 1.00
N SER A 120 -3.97 -21.65 0.08
CA SER A 120 -2.55 -21.90 -0.14
C SER A 120 -1.84 -20.66 -0.66
N LEU A 121 -0.51 -20.68 -0.70
CA LEU A 121 0.30 -19.58 -1.19
C LEU A 121 -0.02 -19.24 -2.67
N PRO A 122 0.13 -17.98 -3.09
CA PRO A 122 -0.21 -17.56 -4.46
C PRO A 122 0.49 -18.37 -5.56
N TRP A 123 1.74 -18.73 -5.34
CA TRP A 123 2.53 -19.55 -6.29
C TRP A 123 2.20 -21.04 -6.22
N GLU A 124 1.39 -21.47 -5.27
CA GLU A 124 0.79 -22.82 -5.15
C GLU A 124 -0.64 -22.84 -5.70
N GLY A 125 -1.10 -21.76 -6.33
CA GLY A 125 -2.37 -21.68 -7.02
C GLY A 125 -3.53 -21.11 -6.21
N ARG A 126 -3.35 -20.71 -4.94
CA ARG A 126 -4.42 -20.16 -4.06
C ARG A 126 -5.60 -21.12 -3.88
N ALA A 127 -5.35 -22.41 -3.88
CA ALA A 127 -6.37 -23.40 -3.59
C ALA A 127 -6.89 -23.24 -2.15
N PRO A 128 -8.15 -23.61 -1.85
CA PRO A 128 -8.64 -23.66 -0.48
C PRO A 128 -7.73 -24.51 0.41
N ALA A 129 -7.29 -23.97 1.54
CA ALA A 129 -6.51 -24.71 2.53
C ALA A 129 -7.45 -25.45 3.50
N GLU A 130 -6.96 -26.56 4.08
CA GLU A 130 -7.71 -27.31 5.09
C GLU A 130 -7.84 -26.50 6.38
N ALA A 131 -9.01 -26.55 7.02
CA ALA A 131 -9.30 -25.82 8.25
C ALA A 131 -8.38 -26.19 9.42
N GLU A 132 -7.87 -27.43 9.39
CA GLU A 132 -7.12 -28.06 10.49
C GLU A 132 -5.60 -27.80 10.44
N ARG A 133 -5.10 -27.17 9.37
CA ARG A 133 -3.66 -26.96 9.16
C ARG A 133 -3.15 -25.57 9.51
N ARG A 134 -3.84 -24.86 10.37
CA ARG A 134 -3.33 -23.59 10.84
C ARG A 134 -2.22 -23.82 11.86
N PRO A 135 -0.99 -23.30 11.63
CA PRO A 135 0.18 -23.58 12.49
C PRO A 135 0.04 -23.02 13.90
N ASP A 136 -0.73 -21.94 14.10
CA ASP A 136 -0.87 -21.21 15.37
C ASP A 136 -1.87 -21.85 16.36
N GLY A 137 -2.35 -23.07 16.06
CA GLY A 137 -3.26 -23.79 16.93
C GLY A 137 -4.68 -23.23 17.04
N ILE A 138 -4.99 -22.15 16.31
CA ILE A 138 -6.34 -21.60 16.20
C ILE A 138 -7.12 -22.47 15.22
N SER A 139 -7.74 -23.49 15.71
CA SER A 139 -8.59 -24.39 14.94
C SER A 139 -10.02 -24.36 15.51
N PRO A 140 -11.05 -24.35 14.66
CA PRO A 140 -10.97 -24.34 13.21
C PRO A 140 -10.70 -22.95 12.63
N TRP A 141 -9.99 -22.87 11.49
CA TRP A 141 -9.81 -21.62 10.71
C TRP A 141 -11.14 -21.31 9.99
N GLU A 142 -12.03 -20.68 10.73
CA GLU A 142 -13.37 -20.37 10.27
C GLU A 142 -13.37 -19.24 9.25
N LEU A 143 -14.07 -19.43 8.13
CA LEU A 143 -14.34 -18.37 7.18
C LEU A 143 -15.58 -17.61 7.58
N ILE A 144 -15.48 -16.28 7.69
CA ILE A 144 -16.60 -15.37 7.97
C ILE A 144 -16.70 -14.32 6.89
N ALA A 145 -17.92 -13.90 6.58
CA ALA A 145 -18.22 -12.90 5.56
C ALA A 145 -19.55 -12.20 5.88
N PRO A 146 -19.88 -11.08 5.21
CA PRO A 146 -21.19 -10.44 5.41
C PRO A 146 -22.36 -11.38 5.07
N SER A 147 -22.18 -12.29 4.11
CA SER A 147 -23.19 -13.25 3.69
C SER A 147 -22.54 -14.60 3.37
N ALA A 148 -23.31 -15.69 3.45
CA ALA A 148 -22.88 -17.06 3.15
C ALA A 148 -22.74 -17.25 1.62
N ILE A 149 -21.78 -16.53 1.00
CA ILE A 149 -21.50 -16.58 -0.43
C ILE A 149 -20.00 -16.88 -0.61
N PRO A 150 -19.62 -18.00 -1.24
CA PRO A 150 -18.23 -18.37 -1.44
C PRO A 150 -17.52 -17.37 -2.34
N HIS A 151 -16.18 -17.29 -2.23
CA HIS A 151 -15.38 -16.41 -3.09
C HIS A 151 -15.47 -16.83 -4.56
N ALA A 152 -15.47 -18.12 -4.82
CA ALA A 152 -15.51 -18.70 -6.16
C ALA A 152 -16.13 -20.11 -6.11
N ASN A 153 -16.48 -20.64 -7.27
CA ASN A 153 -16.91 -22.04 -7.39
C ASN A 153 -15.81 -22.98 -6.86
N GLY A 154 -16.19 -23.92 -6.01
CA GLY A 154 -15.26 -24.84 -5.37
C GLY A 154 -14.53 -24.29 -4.13
N HIS A 155 -14.73 -23.03 -3.78
CA HIS A 155 -14.25 -22.48 -2.52
C HIS A 155 -15.24 -22.77 -1.38
N PRO A 156 -14.74 -22.89 -0.14
CA PRO A 156 -15.60 -23.17 1.00
C PRO A 156 -16.58 -22.02 1.26
N MET A 157 -17.77 -22.38 1.71
CA MET A 157 -18.80 -21.45 2.12
C MET A 157 -18.39 -20.74 3.41
N PRO A 158 -18.34 -19.40 3.46
CA PRO A 158 -18.15 -18.70 4.72
C PRO A 158 -19.42 -18.75 5.56
N ARG A 159 -19.27 -18.69 6.87
CA ARG A 159 -20.39 -18.39 7.75
C ARG A 159 -20.76 -16.90 7.65
N GLU A 160 -22.06 -16.63 7.57
CA GLU A 160 -22.54 -15.26 7.68
C GLU A 160 -22.25 -14.69 9.08
N MET A 161 -21.71 -13.48 9.14
CA MET A 161 -21.40 -12.79 10.40
C MET A 161 -22.66 -12.37 11.11
N THR A 162 -22.73 -12.66 12.41
CA THR A 162 -23.74 -12.11 13.32
C THR A 162 -23.41 -10.66 13.68
N ALA A 163 -24.36 -9.92 14.26
CA ALA A 163 -24.10 -8.59 14.82
C ALA A 163 -23.01 -8.63 15.92
N ALA A 164 -22.90 -9.73 16.66
CA ALA A 164 -21.82 -9.92 17.65
C ALA A 164 -20.45 -10.06 17.00
N ASP A 165 -20.32 -10.83 15.89
CA ASP A 165 -19.08 -10.95 15.13
C ASP A 165 -18.64 -9.60 14.55
N ILE A 166 -19.60 -8.81 14.03
CA ILE A 166 -19.32 -7.47 13.49
C ILE A 166 -18.73 -6.58 14.57
N LYS A 167 -19.37 -6.52 15.74
CA LYS A 167 -18.88 -5.74 16.88
C LYS A 167 -17.51 -6.19 17.35
N GLU A 168 -17.29 -7.50 17.50
CA GLU A 168 -16.01 -8.09 17.88
C GLU A 168 -14.90 -7.66 16.93
N LEU A 169 -15.14 -7.73 15.61
CA LEU A 169 -14.14 -7.33 14.63
C LEU A 169 -13.91 -5.82 14.60
N VAL A 170 -14.93 -4.99 14.73
CA VAL A 170 -14.76 -3.54 14.86
C VAL A 170 -13.84 -3.21 16.05
N ASP A 171 -14.02 -3.89 17.19
CA ASP A 171 -13.14 -3.75 18.35
C ASP A 171 -11.73 -4.29 18.08
N ALA A 172 -11.58 -5.38 17.33
CA ALA A 172 -10.31 -5.95 16.95
C ALA A 172 -9.46 -4.98 16.11
N TRP A 173 -10.06 -4.25 15.16
CA TRP A 173 -9.37 -3.20 14.40
C TRP A 173 -8.86 -2.07 15.32
N GLY A 174 -9.66 -1.62 16.26
CA GLY A 174 -9.22 -0.61 17.25
C GLY A 174 -8.05 -1.10 18.10
N LYS A 175 -8.11 -2.35 18.60
CA LYS A 175 -7.01 -2.97 19.37
C LYS A 175 -5.75 -3.11 18.52
N ALA A 176 -5.87 -3.52 17.25
CA ALA A 176 -4.73 -3.61 16.34
C ALA A 176 -4.10 -2.24 16.09
N ALA A 177 -4.88 -1.17 15.96
CA ALA A 177 -4.37 0.19 15.85
C ALA A 177 -3.60 0.63 17.09
N ALA A 178 -4.09 0.30 18.28
CA ALA A 178 -3.38 0.58 19.54
C ALA A 178 -2.04 -0.18 19.62
N ARG A 179 -2.01 -1.45 19.19
CA ARG A 179 -0.76 -2.23 19.10
C ARG A 179 0.20 -1.67 18.07
N ALA A 180 -0.31 -1.22 16.90
CA ALA A 180 0.51 -0.55 15.89
C ALA A 180 1.16 0.72 16.45
N HIS A 181 0.42 1.51 17.24
CA HIS A 181 0.98 2.67 17.93
C HIS A 181 2.07 2.26 18.94
N ALA A 182 1.80 1.27 19.78
CA ALA A 182 2.76 0.74 20.74
C ALA A 182 4.03 0.20 20.08
N ALA A 183 3.91 -0.40 18.90
CA ALA A 183 5.02 -0.86 18.07
C ALA A 183 5.77 0.27 17.34
N GLY A 184 5.32 1.53 17.48
CA GLY A 184 6.03 2.69 16.96
C GLY A 184 5.74 3.06 15.51
N PHE A 185 4.65 2.56 14.92
CA PHE A 185 4.18 3.05 13.62
C PHE A 185 3.67 4.49 13.71
N ASP A 186 3.82 5.24 12.62
CA ASP A 186 3.37 6.63 12.53
C ASP A 186 2.23 6.83 11.54
N VAL A 187 1.94 5.84 10.69
CA VAL A 187 0.79 5.80 9.79
C VAL A 187 0.10 4.45 9.93
N VAL A 188 -1.22 4.45 10.07
CA VAL A 188 -2.05 3.26 9.95
C VAL A 188 -2.97 3.39 8.74
N GLU A 189 -3.09 2.30 7.98
CA GLU A 189 -4.00 2.20 6.85
C GLU A 189 -5.00 1.08 7.07
N ILE A 190 -6.27 1.35 6.84
CA ILE A 190 -7.35 0.36 6.86
C ILE A 190 -7.50 -0.22 5.46
N HIS A 191 -7.41 -1.55 5.33
CA HIS A 191 -7.59 -2.21 4.04
C HIS A 191 -9.07 -2.48 3.73
N GLY A 192 -9.69 -1.59 2.97
CA GLY A 192 -11.06 -1.69 2.50
C GLY A 192 -11.21 -2.05 1.01
N ALA A 193 -10.23 -2.76 0.42
CA ALA A 193 -10.14 -3.03 -1.00
C ALA A 193 -10.01 -4.54 -1.33
N HIS A 194 -9.85 -4.85 -2.62
CA HIS A 194 -9.42 -6.14 -3.18
C HIS A 194 -10.31 -7.33 -2.82
N GLY A 195 -11.59 -7.09 -2.53
CA GLY A 195 -12.54 -8.15 -2.16
C GLY A 195 -12.27 -8.74 -0.77
N TYR A 196 -11.55 -8.02 0.11
CA TYR A 196 -11.40 -8.39 1.51
C TYR A 196 -12.61 -7.97 2.33
N LEU A 197 -12.65 -8.25 3.62
CA LEU A 197 -13.86 -8.21 4.41
C LEU A 197 -14.63 -6.88 4.31
N ILE A 198 -13.96 -5.74 4.46
CA ILE A 198 -14.64 -4.43 4.35
C ILE A 198 -15.23 -4.25 2.94
N HIS A 199 -14.45 -4.59 1.90
CA HIS A 199 -14.96 -4.52 0.52
C HIS A 199 -16.13 -5.47 0.27
N GLN A 200 -16.15 -6.64 0.94
CA GLN A 200 -17.30 -7.55 0.87
C GLN A 200 -18.57 -6.93 1.46
N PHE A 201 -18.48 -6.14 2.53
CA PHE A 201 -19.62 -5.38 3.05
C PHE A 201 -20.08 -4.29 2.10
N LEU A 202 -19.17 -3.61 1.42
CA LEU A 202 -19.48 -2.52 0.48
C LEU A 202 -20.17 -3.02 -0.79
N ASN A 203 -19.73 -4.16 -1.32
CA ASN A 203 -20.19 -4.69 -2.61
C ASN A 203 -21.59 -5.33 -2.50
N PRO A 204 -22.59 -4.92 -3.34
CA PRO A 204 -23.94 -5.42 -3.25
C PRO A 204 -24.09 -6.91 -3.62
N ASN A 205 -23.18 -7.47 -4.42
CA ASN A 205 -23.25 -8.88 -4.81
C ASN A 205 -22.62 -9.81 -3.76
N ALA A 206 -21.68 -9.30 -2.96
CA ALA A 206 -21.08 -10.05 -1.86
C ALA A 206 -21.85 -9.88 -0.54
N ASN A 207 -22.62 -8.83 -0.40
CA ASN A 207 -23.41 -8.48 0.78
C ASN A 207 -24.91 -8.56 0.48
N GLN A 208 -25.52 -9.68 0.81
CA GLN A 208 -26.96 -9.94 0.66
C GLN A 208 -27.73 -9.82 2.00
N ARG A 209 -27.15 -9.11 2.97
CA ARG A 209 -27.78 -8.89 4.28
C ARG A 209 -29.04 -8.04 4.15
N THR A 210 -30.00 -8.30 5.03
CA THR A 210 -31.27 -7.56 5.13
C THR A 210 -31.38 -6.71 6.40
N ASP A 211 -30.31 -6.71 7.22
CA ASP A 211 -30.20 -5.88 8.42
C ASP A 211 -29.54 -4.52 8.12
N GLU A 212 -29.16 -3.80 9.17
CA GLU A 212 -28.55 -2.47 9.09
C GLU A 212 -27.16 -2.42 8.42
N TYR A 213 -26.58 -3.57 8.06
CA TYR A 213 -25.30 -3.68 7.37
C TYR A 213 -25.43 -4.06 5.89
N GLY A 214 -26.66 -4.20 5.35
CA GLY A 214 -26.92 -4.60 3.98
C GLY A 214 -28.00 -3.81 3.27
N GLY A 215 -28.26 -4.13 2.01
CA GLY A 215 -29.26 -3.47 1.17
C GLY A 215 -28.75 -2.17 0.55
N ASN A 216 -29.18 -1.01 1.04
CA ASN A 216 -28.82 0.29 0.47
C ASN A 216 -27.35 0.65 0.72
N LEU A 217 -26.85 1.66 0.00
CA LEU A 217 -25.46 2.08 0.06
C LEU A 217 -25.03 2.51 1.48
N GLU A 218 -25.87 3.26 2.19
CA GLU A 218 -25.59 3.73 3.55
C GLU A 218 -25.32 2.56 4.51
N ASN A 219 -26.18 1.55 4.48
CA ASN A 219 -26.02 0.35 5.30
C ASN A 219 -24.77 -0.44 4.93
N ARG A 220 -24.47 -0.61 3.62
CA ARG A 220 -23.25 -1.30 3.18
C ARG A 220 -21.98 -0.58 3.60
N MET A 221 -21.99 0.75 3.71
CA MET A 221 -20.86 1.55 4.19
C MET A 221 -20.68 1.52 5.70
N ARG A 222 -21.70 1.11 6.47
CA ARG A 222 -21.72 1.17 7.95
C ARG A 222 -20.51 0.47 8.58
N PHE A 223 -20.23 -0.77 8.18
CA PHE A 223 -19.10 -1.51 8.73
C PHE A 223 -17.74 -0.79 8.51
N ALA A 224 -17.51 -0.25 7.31
CA ALA A 224 -16.32 0.54 7.01
C ALA A 224 -16.20 1.79 7.92
N ALA A 225 -17.32 2.50 8.12
CA ALA A 225 -17.36 3.68 8.97
C ALA A 225 -17.11 3.35 10.46
N GLU A 226 -17.68 2.26 10.95
CA GLU A 226 -17.49 1.81 12.34
C GLU A 226 -16.05 1.37 12.58
N VAL A 227 -15.42 0.65 11.64
CA VAL A 227 -14.01 0.29 11.68
C VAL A 227 -13.14 1.56 11.69
N ALA A 228 -13.38 2.51 10.78
CA ALA A 228 -12.62 3.77 10.73
C ALA A 228 -12.74 4.55 12.05
N LYS A 229 -13.95 4.64 12.61
CA LYS A 229 -14.20 5.27 13.91
C LYS A 229 -13.50 4.55 15.06
N SER A 230 -13.49 3.21 15.07
CA SER A 230 -12.81 2.41 16.10
C SER A 230 -11.29 2.59 16.04
N VAL A 231 -10.72 2.53 14.82
CA VAL A 231 -9.29 2.79 14.60
C VAL A 231 -8.94 4.21 15.02
N ARG A 232 -9.69 5.23 14.58
CA ARG A 232 -9.40 6.63 14.93
C ARG A 232 -9.40 6.87 16.45
N ARG A 233 -10.30 6.25 17.21
CA ARG A 233 -10.35 6.37 18.67
C ARG A 233 -9.13 5.77 19.37
N SER A 234 -8.52 4.75 18.78
CA SER A 234 -7.37 4.03 19.34
C SER A 234 -6.02 4.48 18.79
N TRP A 235 -6.02 5.37 17.80
CA TRP A 235 -4.86 5.91 17.12
C TRP A 235 -4.66 7.38 17.49
N PRO A 236 -3.44 7.85 17.81
CA PRO A 236 -3.19 9.24 18.21
C PRO A 236 -3.75 10.26 17.20
N GLU A 237 -4.32 11.34 17.72
CA GLU A 237 -4.98 12.34 16.89
C GLU A 237 -4.00 13.06 15.95
N ASP A 238 -2.76 13.24 16.36
CA ASP A 238 -1.69 13.84 15.59
C ASP A 238 -1.08 12.90 14.53
N LYS A 239 -1.49 11.63 14.48
CA LYS A 239 -1.01 10.67 13.50
C LYS A 239 -2.02 10.41 12.38
N PRO A 240 -1.57 10.32 11.12
CA PRO A 240 -2.44 10.09 9.96
C PRO A 240 -3.14 8.72 10.00
N LEU A 241 -4.37 8.71 9.50
CA LEU A 241 -5.17 7.51 9.25
C LEU A 241 -5.48 7.44 7.75
N PHE A 242 -5.01 6.39 7.10
CA PHE A 242 -5.25 6.11 5.68
C PHE A 242 -6.33 5.04 5.52
N PHE A 243 -6.97 5.05 4.36
CA PHE A 243 -7.94 4.00 4.00
C PHE A 243 -7.72 3.59 2.54
N ARG A 244 -7.40 2.33 2.31
CA ARG A 244 -7.28 1.80 0.95
C ARG A 244 -8.61 1.26 0.47
N MET A 245 -9.06 1.76 -0.70
CA MET A 245 -10.30 1.29 -1.33
C MET A 245 -10.11 0.90 -2.78
N SER A 246 -10.88 -0.08 -3.23
CA SER A 246 -11.09 -0.31 -4.67
C SER A 246 -12.07 0.73 -5.17
N ALA A 247 -11.59 1.71 -5.94
CA ALA A 247 -12.40 2.80 -6.45
C ALA A 247 -13.53 2.31 -7.38
N ILE A 248 -13.28 1.20 -8.07
CA ILE A 248 -14.25 0.41 -8.83
C ILE A 248 -13.86 -1.07 -8.76
N ASP A 249 -14.83 -1.97 -8.84
CA ASP A 249 -14.55 -3.41 -8.82
C ASP A 249 -15.06 -4.21 -10.02
N ASN A 250 -15.88 -3.59 -10.89
CA ASN A 250 -16.59 -4.22 -12.01
C ASN A 250 -17.54 -5.34 -11.57
N ASP A 251 -18.02 -5.30 -10.33
CA ASP A 251 -18.93 -6.27 -9.74
C ASP A 251 -20.01 -5.58 -8.89
N GLY A 252 -20.36 -4.34 -9.21
CA GLY A 252 -21.43 -3.59 -8.58
C GLY A 252 -20.99 -2.49 -7.61
N TRP A 253 -19.70 -2.22 -7.49
CA TRP A 253 -19.15 -1.07 -6.77
C TRP A 253 -18.54 -0.07 -7.75
N GLU A 254 -19.12 1.12 -7.80
CA GLU A 254 -18.82 2.15 -8.79
C GLU A 254 -18.09 3.36 -8.16
N ILE A 255 -17.52 4.20 -9.02
CA ILE A 255 -16.74 5.37 -8.59
C ILE A 255 -17.56 6.34 -7.72
N GLU A 256 -18.84 6.50 -7.97
CA GLU A 256 -19.69 7.39 -7.18
C GLU A 256 -19.96 6.84 -5.76
N ASP A 257 -20.04 5.52 -5.61
CA ASP A 257 -20.10 4.86 -4.30
C ASP A 257 -18.80 5.12 -3.51
N SER A 258 -17.66 5.06 -4.20
CA SER A 258 -16.34 5.37 -3.62
C SER A 258 -16.23 6.83 -3.19
N VAL A 259 -16.76 7.77 -3.96
CA VAL A 259 -16.83 9.19 -3.58
C VAL A 259 -17.71 9.37 -2.34
N ALA A 260 -18.87 8.69 -2.29
CA ALA A 260 -19.75 8.73 -1.12
C ALA A 260 -19.06 8.16 0.14
N LEU A 261 -18.41 7.03 0.00
CA LEU A 261 -17.62 6.42 1.08
C LEU A 261 -16.48 7.32 1.55
N ALA A 262 -15.72 7.92 0.64
CA ALA A 262 -14.61 8.81 0.99
C ALA A 262 -15.07 10.04 1.76
N LYS A 263 -16.21 10.64 1.38
CA LYS A 263 -16.86 11.73 2.14
C LYS A 263 -17.22 11.30 3.57
N LEU A 264 -17.80 10.12 3.72
CA LEU A 264 -18.14 9.57 5.04
C LEU A 264 -16.89 9.32 5.88
N LEU A 265 -15.87 8.67 5.30
CA LEU A 265 -14.61 8.34 5.98
C LEU A 265 -13.87 9.60 6.45
N ARG A 266 -13.88 10.68 5.65
CA ARG A 266 -13.32 11.98 6.06
C ARG A 266 -13.95 12.47 7.36
N THR A 267 -15.26 12.33 7.53
CA THR A 267 -15.95 12.71 8.77
C THR A 267 -15.60 11.80 9.95
N MET A 268 -15.08 10.60 9.68
CA MET A 268 -14.58 9.65 10.70
C MET A 268 -13.09 9.87 11.03
N GLY A 269 -12.45 10.86 10.42
CA GLY A 269 -11.05 11.21 10.69
C GLY A 269 -10.02 10.45 9.85
N VAL A 270 -10.44 9.89 8.71
CA VAL A 270 -9.52 9.42 7.66
C VAL A 270 -8.96 10.63 6.93
N ASP A 271 -7.64 10.62 6.71
CA ASP A 271 -6.90 11.74 6.13
C ASP A 271 -6.57 11.52 4.65
N VAL A 272 -6.26 10.28 4.25
CA VAL A 272 -5.84 9.92 2.89
C VAL A 272 -6.56 8.69 2.40
N ILE A 273 -7.02 8.72 1.14
CA ILE A 273 -7.54 7.53 0.43
C ILE A 273 -6.46 6.97 -0.50
N ASP A 274 -6.02 5.73 -0.26
CA ASP A 274 -5.20 4.96 -1.19
C ASP A 274 -6.10 4.33 -2.26
N CYS A 275 -5.99 4.81 -3.50
CA CYS A 275 -6.91 4.49 -4.58
C CYS A 275 -6.40 3.36 -5.47
N THR A 276 -7.01 2.17 -5.33
CA THR A 276 -6.76 1.01 -6.20
C THR A 276 -8.04 0.60 -6.96
N THR A 277 -8.04 -0.54 -7.65
CA THR A 277 -9.21 -1.08 -8.36
C THR A 277 -9.32 -2.59 -8.24
N GLY A 278 -10.53 -3.11 -8.38
CA GLY A 278 -10.80 -4.53 -8.55
C GLY A 278 -10.72 -5.37 -7.29
N GLY A 279 -10.63 -6.66 -7.51
CA GLY A 279 -10.41 -7.65 -6.46
C GLY A 279 -11.68 -8.36 -5.98
N MET A 280 -12.89 -7.93 -6.33
CA MET A 280 -14.11 -8.64 -5.96
C MET A 280 -14.33 -9.85 -6.84
N ALA A 281 -14.29 -9.66 -8.15
CA ALA A 281 -14.38 -10.75 -9.13
C ALA A 281 -13.12 -11.64 -9.10
N ILE A 282 -13.29 -12.90 -9.50
CA ILE A 282 -12.18 -13.86 -9.67
C ILE A 282 -11.22 -13.37 -10.74
N THR A 283 -11.76 -12.82 -11.81
CA THR A 283 -10.98 -12.21 -12.89
C THR A 283 -10.57 -10.79 -12.47
N PRO A 284 -9.26 -10.50 -12.35
CA PRO A 284 -8.82 -9.14 -12.03
C PRO A 284 -9.39 -8.12 -13.01
N VAL A 285 -9.82 -6.95 -12.53
CA VAL A 285 -10.30 -5.81 -13.37
C VAL A 285 -9.31 -5.50 -14.50
N ASN A 286 -8.03 -5.56 -14.18
CA ASN A 286 -6.94 -5.34 -15.13
C ASN A 286 -6.72 -6.48 -16.13
N ALA A 287 -7.35 -7.65 -15.97
CA ALA A 287 -7.28 -8.72 -16.97
C ALA A 287 -8.23 -8.50 -18.14
N SER A 288 -9.31 -7.74 -17.94
CA SER A 288 -10.28 -7.41 -18.97
C SER A 288 -9.89 -6.18 -19.82
N VAL A 289 -8.95 -5.35 -19.33
CA VAL A 289 -8.46 -4.16 -20.02
C VAL A 289 -6.99 -4.35 -20.39
N ARG A 290 -6.74 -4.95 -21.53
CA ARG A 290 -5.36 -5.10 -22.03
C ARG A 290 -5.24 -4.45 -23.41
N PRO A 291 -4.11 -3.75 -23.66
CA PRO A 291 -2.98 -3.49 -22.75
C PRO A 291 -3.32 -2.47 -21.67
N LEU A 292 -2.83 -2.70 -20.43
CA LEU A 292 -2.85 -1.69 -19.37
C LEU A 292 -1.98 -0.49 -19.79
N HIS A 293 -2.46 0.71 -19.52
CA HIS A 293 -1.67 1.93 -19.75
C HIS A 293 -1.08 2.43 -18.41
N TYR A 294 -0.03 3.23 -18.53
CA TYR A 294 0.60 3.85 -17.38
C TYR A 294 -0.40 4.72 -16.60
N GLY A 295 -0.42 4.57 -15.27
CA GLY A 295 -1.30 5.35 -14.40
C GLY A 295 -2.79 5.05 -14.53
N TYR A 296 -3.19 3.86 -14.99
CA TYR A 296 -4.59 3.51 -15.29
C TYR A 296 -5.57 3.70 -14.10
N GLN A 297 -5.08 3.79 -12.86
CA GLN A 297 -5.89 4.06 -11.66
C GLN A 297 -5.88 5.54 -11.23
N VAL A 298 -4.99 6.37 -11.78
CA VAL A 298 -4.85 7.79 -11.43
C VAL A 298 -6.15 8.59 -11.59
N PRO A 299 -6.96 8.42 -12.68
CA PRO A 299 -8.23 9.14 -12.81
C PRO A 299 -9.22 8.89 -11.67
N HIS A 300 -9.15 7.72 -11.02
CA HIS A 300 -10.00 7.42 -9.87
C HIS A 300 -9.53 8.18 -8.62
N ALA A 301 -8.22 8.25 -8.39
CA ALA A 301 -7.63 9.03 -7.30
C ALA A 301 -7.99 10.53 -7.46
N GLU A 302 -7.82 11.07 -8.66
CA GLU A 302 -8.18 12.45 -9.00
C GLU A 302 -9.67 12.74 -8.74
N ARG A 303 -10.57 11.86 -9.19
CA ARG A 303 -12.02 12.04 -8.97
C ARG A 303 -12.38 12.03 -7.49
N ILE A 304 -11.86 11.08 -6.70
CA ILE A 304 -12.11 11.01 -5.26
C ILE A 304 -11.54 12.23 -4.58
N ARG A 305 -10.30 12.64 -4.89
CA ARG A 305 -9.65 13.81 -4.35
C ARG A 305 -10.50 15.07 -4.50
N HIS A 306 -10.97 15.34 -5.70
CA HIS A 306 -11.74 16.55 -5.98
C HIS A 306 -13.19 16.49 -5.49
N LYS A 307 -13.85 15.31 -5.55
CA LYS A 307 -15.26 15.19 -5.20
C LYS A 307 -15.52 14.96 -3.72
N ALA A 308 -14.58 14.31 -3.02
CA ALA A 308 -14.68 14.11 -1.58
C ALA A 308 -13.86 15.12 -0.77
N GLU A 309 -13.03 15.96 -1.44
CA GLU A 309 -12.16 16.95 -0.81
C GLU A 309 -11.28 16.31 0.28
N ILE A 310 -10.62 15.22 -0.05
CA ILE A 310 -9.74 14.44 0.81
C ILE A 310 -8.44 14.16 0.04
N GLU A 311 -7.31 14.10 0.74
CA GLU A 311 -6.04 13.73 0.11
C GLU A 311 -6.10 12.30 -0.44
N THR A 312 -5.37 12.07 -1.54
CA THR A 312 -5.32 10.77 -2.18
C THR A 312 -3.90 10.31 -2.46
N MET A 313 -3.74 8.99 -2.47
CA MET A 313 -2.52 8.32 -2.88
C MET A 313 -2.81 7.51 -4.14
N ALA A 314 -2.08 7.81 -5.23
CA ALA A 314 -2.23 7.12 -6.51
C ALA A 314 -1.30 5.92 -6.60
N VAL A 315 -1.79 4.83 -7.16
CA VAL A 315 -1.05 3.60 -7.45
C VAL A 315 -1.46 3.06 -8.83
N GLY A 316 -0.65 2.23 -9.45
CA GLY A 316 -1.02 1.47 -10.64
C GLY A 316 -0.25 1.84 -11.91
N LEU A 317 0.82 1.07 -12.23
CA LEU A 317 1.73 1.32 -13.36
C LEU A 317 2.27 2.76 -13.40
N ILE A 318 2.63 3.30 -12.25
CA ILE A 318 3.46 4.49 -12.12
C ILE A 318 4.89 3.97 -12.01
N ILE A 319 5.70 4.17 -13.05
CA ILE A 319 7.06 3.61 -13.15
C ILE A 319 8.11 4.65 -13.52
N HIS A 320 7.71 5.73 -14.20
CA HIS A 320 8.64 6.81 -14.61
C HIS A 320 8.60 7.97 -13.60
N ALA A 321 9.76 8.58 -13.37
CA ALA A 321 9.90 9.73 -12.48
C ALA A 321 9.04 10.91 -12.94
N GLU A 322 9.10 11.21 -14.24
CA GLU A 322 8.37 12.32 -14.87
C GLU A 322 6.84 12.09 -14.83
N GLN A 323 6.40 10.80 -14.91
CA GLN A 323 5.00 10.45 -14.73
C GLN A 323 4.54 10.72 -13.29
N ALA A 324 5.33 10.32 -12.30
CA ALA A 324 5.03 10.54 -10.89
C ALA A 324 4.96 12.04 -10.55
N GLU A 325 5.91 12.83 -11.06
CA GLU A 325 5.94 14.27 -10.90
C GLU A 325 4.71 14.92 -11.52
N ALA A 326 4.39 14.59 -12.78
CA ALA A 326 3.23 15.16 -13.49
C ALA A 326 1.89 14.88 -12.78
N ILE A 327 1.70 13.71 -12.18
CA ILE A 327 0.50 13.37 -11.40
C ILE A 327 0.34 14.34 -10.21
N LEU A 328 1.43 14.65 -9.51
CA LEU A 328 1.42 15.56 -8.37
C LEU A 328 1.24 17.02 -8.80
N GLU A 329 1.97 17.46 -9.82
CA GLU A 329 1.88 18.85 -10.35
C GLU A 329 0.49 19.16 -10.89
N GLN A 330 -0.17 18.19 -11.52
CA GLN A 330 -1.54 18.32 -12.03
C GLN A 330 -2.60 18.21 -10.94
N GLY A 331 -2.21 17.96 -9.69
CA GLY A 331 -3.14 17.82 -8.57
C GLY A 331 -4.05 16.58 -8.66
N GLN A 332 -3.59 15.54 -9.37
CA GLN A 332 -4.36 14.29 -9.53
C GLN A 332 -4.27 13.38 -8.29
N ALA A 333 -3.21 13.54 -7.51
CA ALA A 333 -3.02 12.88 -6.21
C ALA A 333 -2.05 13.71 -5.35
N ASP A 334 -1.93 13.34 -4.06
CA ASP A 334 -1.03 13.98 -3.10
C ASP A 334 0.21 13.13 -2.80
N LEU A 335 0.08 11.81 -2.96
CA LEU A 335 1.14 10.81 -2.74
C LEU A 335 1.19 9.82 -3.90
N ILE A 336 2.38 9.25 -4.14
CA ILE A 336 2.64 8.23 -5.17
C ILE A 336 3.04 6.91 -4.50
N ALA A 337 2.21 5.89 -4.63
CA ALA A 337 2.48 4.56 -4.12
C ALA A 337 3.04 3.65 -5.21
N LEU A 338 4.18 3.05 -4.93
CA LEU A 338 4.88 2.13 -5.81
C LEU A 338 4.94 0.73 -5.19
N GLY A 339 4.43 -0.26 -5.91
CA GLY A 339 4.49 -1.65 -5.48
C GLY A 339 5.59 -2.43 -6.20
N ARG A 340 5.23 -3.16 -7.24
CA ARG A 340 6.13 -4.04 -8.00
C ARG A 340 7.35 -3.33 -8.58
N GLU A 341 7.21 -2.04 -8.91
CA GLU A 341 8.34 -1.23 -9.39
C GLU A 341 9.42 -1.08 -8.31
N MET A 342 9.04 -0.83 -7.04
CA MET A 342 10.03 -0.80 -5.96
C MET A 342 10.58 -2.19 -5.60
N LEU A 343 9.82 -3.29 -5.82
CA LEU A 343 10.41 -4.63 -5.71
C LEU A 343 11.50 -4.86 -6.75
N HIS A 344 11.29 -4.35 -7.96
CA HIS A 344 12.26 -4.42 -9.06
C HIS A 344 13.46 -3.50 -8.81
N ASN A 345 13.22 -2.26 -8.42
CA ASN A 345 14.24 -1.26 -8.11
C ASN A 345 14.01 -0.64 -6.71
N PRO A 346 14.57 -1.20 -5.63
CA PRO A 346 14.45 -0.62 -4.29
C PRO A 346 15.03 0.79 -4.16
N ASN A 347 15.91 1.19 -5.07
CA ASN A 347 16.52 2.50 -5.15
C ASN A 347 15.81 3.44 -6.14
N TRP A 348 14.57 3.11 -6.52
CA TRP A 348 13.77 3.94 -7.43
C TRP A 348 13.72 5.42 -7.03
N PRO A 349 13.62 5.81 -5.72
CA PRO A 349 13.66 7.22 -5.33
C PRO A 349 14.97 7.92 -5.73
N ILE A 350 16.11 7.23 -5.65
CA ILE A 350 17.42 7.76 -6.05
C ILE A 350 17.45 7.97 -7.57
N ASP A 351 17.02 6.97 -8.33
CA ASP A 351 16.95 7.00 -9.79
C ASP A 351 15.99 8.09 -10.29
N ALA A 352 14.84 8.25 -9.62
CA ALA A 352 13.89 9.31 -9.92
C ALA A 352 14.45 10.71 -9.64
N ALA A 353 15.18 10.90 -8.55
CA ALA A 353 15.82 12.17 -8.23
C ALA A 353 16.82 12.58 -9.32
N GLU A 354 17.69 11.65 -9.76
CA GLU A 354 18.64 11.90 -10.84
C GLU A 354 17.93 12.28 -12.15
N LYS A 355 16.85 11.57 -12.51
CA LYS A 355 16.05 11.84 -13.71
C LYS A 355 15.35 13.20 -13.67
N LEU A 356 14.94 13.65 -12.50
CA LEU A 356 14.32 14.96 -12.29
C LEU A 356 15.34 16.07 -12.00
N GLY A 357 16.63 15.82 -12.22
CA GLY A 357 17.71 16.80 -12.11
C GLY A 357 18.14 17.13 -10.68
N LEU A 358 17.68 16.38 -9.69
CA LEU A 358 18.17 16.51 -8.32
C LEU A 358 19.50 15.78 -8.16
N LYS A 359 20.39 16.37 -7.36
CA LYS A 359 21.58 15.66 -6.91
C LYS A 359 21.17 14.75 -5.74
N PRO A 360 21.32 13.43 -5.84
CA PRO A 360 20.79 12.48 -4.85
C PRO A 360 21.52 12.48 -3.52
N SER A 361 22.55 13.31 -3.36
CA SER A 361 23.40 13.34 -2.19
C SER A 361 22.69 13.76 -0.91
N GLY A 362 22.98 13.09 0.17
CA GLY A 362 22.86 13.52 1.55
C GLY A 362 21.45 13.35 2.15
N ALA A 363 20.45 14.12 1.73
CA ALA A 363 19.17 14.18 2.43
C ALA A 363 18.24 12.98 2.17
N MET A 364 18.46 12.20 1.10
CA MET A 364 17.55 11.12 0.67
C MET A 364 18.00 9.75 1.12
N VAL A 365 19.29 9.55 1.28
CA VAL A 365 19.93 8.26 1.62
C VAL A 365 20.92 8.44 2.78
N PRO A 366 21.33 7.37 3.48
CA PRO A 366 22.36 7.46 4.50
C PRO A 366 23.66 8.10 3.96
N ASP A 367 24.34 8.89 4.78
CA ASP A 367 25.57 9.61 4.40
C ASP A 367 26.63 8.73 3.74
N SER A 368 26.78 7.48 4.23
CA SER A 368 27.70 6.50 3.66
C SER A 368 27.34 6.14 2.21
N TYR A 369 26.06 6.10 1.86
CA TYR A 369 25.61 5.86 0.47
C TYR A 369 25.78 7.12 -0.37
N GLY A 370 25.37 8.29 0.16
CA GLY A 370 25.51 9.58 -0.51
C GLY A 370 26.95 9.83 -0.93
N TYR A 371 27.90 9.61 -0.02
CA TYR A 371 29.33 9.77 -0.31
C TYR A 371 29.83 8.94 -1.52
N TRP A 372 29.36 7.68 -1.63
CA TRP A 372 29.77 6.83 -2.75
C TRP A 372 29.02 7.11 -4.04
N LEU A 373 27.75 7.51 -3.94
CA LEU A 373 26.94 7.90 -5.09
C LEU A 373 27.46 9.20 -5.71
N ASP A 374 27.88 10.18 -4.91
CA ASP A 374 28.53 11.39 -5.42
C ASP A 374 29.81 11.09 -6.19
N LYS A 375 30.63 10.18 -5.68
CA LYS A 375 31.86 9.73 -6.42
C LYS A 375 31.53 9.01 -7.72
N ARG A 376 30.47 8.17 -7.73
CA ARG A 376 29.97 7.55 -8.95
C ARG A 376 29.58 8.58 -9.99
N ASN A 377 28.89 9.64 -9.58
CA ASN A 377 28.41 10.69 -10.47
C ASN A 377 29.58 11.56 -11.00
N LEU A 378 30.58 11.87 -10.17
CA LEU A 378 31.77 12.58 -10.60
C LEU A 378 32.59 11.81 -11.64
N SER A 379 32.56 10.49 -11.66
CA SER A 379 33.24 9.67 -12.66
C SER A 379 32.54 9.63 -14.02
N GLY A 380 31.38 10.30 -14.18
CA GLY A 380 30.58 10.29 -15.41
C GLY A 380 29.87 8.97 -15.70
N ILE A 381 30.07 7.95 -14.87
CA ILE A 381 29.48 6.60 -15.06
C ILE A 381 27.98 6.62 -14.71
N GLY A 382 27.56 7.51 -13.82
CA GLY A 382 26.20 7.60 -13.36
C GLY A 382 25.20 8.08 -14.40
N ALA A 383 25.65 8.89 -15.36
CA ALA A 383 24.78 9.51 -16.36
C ALA A 383 24.43 8.58 -17.54
N VAL A 384 25.04 7.41 -17.64
CA VAL A 384 24.81 6.47 -18.75
C VAL A 384 23.90 5.34 -18.29
N PRO A 385 22.64 5.26 -18.78
CA PRO A 385 21.83 4.07 -18.58
C PRO A 385 22.62 2.85 -19.06
N SER A 386 22.70 1.80 -18.24
CA SER A 386 23.36 0.56 -18.67
C SER A 386 22.60 -0.03 -19.85
N THR A 387 23.16 0.17 -21.04
CA THR A 387 22.71 -0.45 -22.28
C THR A 387 23.49 -1.70 -22.60
N TRP A 388 24.36 -2.16 -21.66
CA TRP A 388 25.17 -3.34 -21.89
C TRP A 388 24.31 -4.59 -22.07
N ARG A 389 24.30 -5.09 -23.31
CA ARG A 389 23.58 -6.29 -23.70
C ARG A 389 24.56 -7.40 -24.04
N GLY A 390 25.34 -7.84 -23.09
CA GLY A 390 26.25 -8.98 -23.15
C GLY A 390 26.85 -9.26 -24.54
N GLY A 391 28.11 -8.92 -24.81
CA GLY A 391 28.90 -9.41 -25.92
C GLY A 391 28.84 -8.61 -27.23
N GLU A 392 27.93 -7.64 -27.42
CA GLU A 392 28.05 -6.72 -28.56
C GLU A 392 29.18 -5.71 -28.29
N ARG A 393 30.36 -6.00 -28.79
CA ARG A 393 31.38 -4.97 -28.95
C ARG A 393 30.84 -3.93 -29.89
N THR A 394 30.56 -2.70 -29.40
CA THR A 394 30.44 -1.54 -30.28
C THR A 394 31.67 -1.52 -31.15
N GLN A 395 31.48 -1.76 -32.45
CA GLN A 395 32.52 -1.51 -33.44
C GLN A 395 32.81 -0.01 -33.34
N THR A 396 33.90 0.34 -32.70
CA THR A 396 34.50 1.67 -32.83
C THR A 396 34.67 1.93 -34.32
N ALA A 397 34.01 2.95 -34.83
CA ALA A 397 34.14 3.41 -36.20
C ALA A 397 35.65 3.51 -36.49
N LYS A 398 36.14 2.76 -37.50
CA LYS A 398 37.49 2.93 -38.00
C LYS A 398 37.63 4.39 -38.43
N PRO A 399 38.72 5.09 -38.06
CA PRO A 399 39.01 6.38 -38.62
C PRO A 399 39.13 6.19 -40.14
N SER A 400 38.40 6.99 -40.91
CA SER A 400 38.52 7.07 -42.35
C SER A 400 39.94 7.43 -42.70
N SER A 401 40.67 6.48 -43.31
CA SER A 401 41.95 6.76 -43.96
C SER A 401 41.70 7.69 -45.13
N GLY A 402 41.97 8.98 -44.95
CA GLY A 402 42.04 9.93 -46.02
C GLY A 402 43.31 9.59 -46.90
N THR A 403 43.05 9.43 -48.15
CA THR A 403 44.02 9.68 -49.21
C THR A 403 43.61 10.93 -49.97
#